data_baad86b419ffe6f2f2000c191be6750b
#
_entry.id   baad86b419ffe6f2f2000c191be6750b
#
_cell.length_a   1.000
_cell.length_b   1.000
_cell.length_c   1.000
_cell.angle_alpha   90.00
_cell.angle_beta   90.00
_cell.angle_gamma   90.00
#
_symmetry.space_group_name_H-M   'P 1'
#
loop_
_entity.id
_entity.type
_entity.pdbx_description
1 polymer ?
#
loop_
_entity_poly.entity_id
_entity_poly.type
_entity_poly.pdbx_seq_one_letter_code
_entity_poly.pdbx_strand_id
1 'polypeptide(L)'
;MSKIKIGLFGFGVVGQGIYQVVQKSKNAHAEIVKICVRDPEKPRKIEVDKSLFTTSVDEILDNRDINLIVEVIDQADAAYSIVKRALLRGIPVVSGNKTMLAHHLPELIEIQKTHNVALLYDASSCGSIPVIRNLEEYYDNDLLLEVKGILNGSSNYILSRVFDHAESYDSALAQAQALGFAESDPSFDIEGYDSLFKLVIITVHALGTYVAPEKIFTYGISTIHDSDIRYAREKNVKIKLVAQVVKVSDEHFTMFVMPEFVTPSKYIYSVDDEYNGVVIRGECYDRQFMFGKGAGSLPTASSILSDIMARLN
;
A
#
# COMPACT_ATOMS: atom_id res chain seq x y z
N MET A 1 22.43 19.60 6.75
CA MET A 1 21.21 19.25 5.99
C MET A 1 20.08 20.20 6.39
N SER A 2 19.33 20.72 5.43
CA SER A 2 18.17 21.57 5.73
C SER A 2 17.05 20.72 6.32
N LYS A 3 16.33 21.27 7.31
CA LYS A 3 15.20 20.59 7.94
C LYS A 3 14.07 20.35 6.94
N ILE A 4 13.50 19.16 6.92
CA ILE A 4 12.31 18.85 6.10
C ILE A 4 11.09 19.45 6.79
N LYS A 5 10.38 20.31 6.06
CA LYS A 5 9.16 20.99 6.50
C LYS A 5 7.97 20.41 5.73
N ILE A 6 7.12 19.67 6.43
CA ILE A 6 6.07 18.85 5.84
C ILE A 6 4.74 19.59 5.86
N GLY A 7 4.07 19.62 4.69
CA GLY A 7 2.64 19.84 4.57
C GLY A 7 1.92 18.50 4.49
N LEU A 8 1.10 18.18 5.49
CA LEU A 8 0.41 16.90 5.60
C LEU A 8 -1.04 17.02 5.13
N PHE A 9 -1.43 16.23 4.15
CA PHE A 9 -2.81 16.06 3.72
C PHE A 9 -3.41 14.77 4.25
N GLY A 10 -4.41 14.91 5.11
CA GLY A 10 -5.06 13.79 5.79
C GLY A 10 -4.52 13.54 7.20
N PHE A 11 -5.44 13.46 8.19
CA PHE A 11 -5.12 13.22 9.60
C PHE A 11 -6.02 12.13 10.20
N GLY A 12 -6.26 11.09 9.40
CA GLY A 12 -6.90 9.84 9.80
C GLY A 12 -5.96 8.92 10.59
N VAL A 13 -6.16 7.63 10.50
CA VAL A 13 -5.35 6.60 11.20
C VAL A 13 -3.86 6.72 10.83
N VAL A 14 -3.56 6.81 9.53
CA VAL A 14 -2.17 6.90 9.04
C VAL A 14 -1.57 8.27 9.34
N GLY A 15 -2.29 9.37 9.10
CA GLY A 15 -1.79 10.73 9.35
C GLY A 15 -1.43 10.97 10.81
N GLN A 16 -2.23 10.45 11.76
CA GLN A 16 -1.89 10.49 13.18
C GLN A 16 -0.63 9.66 13.49
N GLY A 17 -0.49 8.49 12.83
CA GLY A 17 0.72 7.68 12.92
C GLY A 17 1.97 8.43 12.43
N ILE A 18 1.88 9.13 11.28
CA ILE A 18 2.97 9.95 10.74
C ILE A 18 3.38 11.02 11.73
N TYR A 19 2.40 11.74 12.29
CA TYR A 19 2.69 12.74 13.33
C TYR A 19 3.48 12.16 14.51
N GLN A 20 3.04 10.98 15.01
CA GLN A 20 3.71 10.30 16.11
C GLN A 20 5.15 9.86 15.75
N VAL A 21 5.37 9.27 14.59
CA VAL A 21 6.71 8.78 14.22
C VAL A 21 7.66 9.92 13.91
N VAL A 22 7.20 11.01 13.30
CA VAL A 22 8.00 12.22 13.07
C VAL A 22 8.43 12.85 14.41
N GLN A 23 7.51 12.94 15.37
CA GLN A 23 7.84 13.48 16.72
C GLN A 23 8.80 12.57 17.50
N LYS A 24 8.72 11.25 17.34
CA LYS A 24 9.59 10.28 18.01
C LYS A 24 10.97 10.16 17.39
N SER A 25 11.10 10.39 16.10
CA SER A 25 12.35 10.20 15.36
C SER A 25 13.29 11.37 15.53
N LYS A 26 14.34 11.19 16.34
CA LYS A 26 15.39 12.20 16.53
C LYS A 26 16.23 12.44 15.27
N ASN A 27 16.30 11.48 14.37
CA ASN A 27 17.12 11.49 13.16
C ASN A 27 16.37 11.98 11.92
N ALA A 28 15.05 12.14 11.99
CA ALA A 28 14.26 12.50 10.81
C ALA A 28 14.56 13.91 10.28
N HIS A 29 15.12 14.81 11.11
CA HIS A 29 15.31 16.22 10.74
C HIS A 29 14.08 16.81 10.02
N ALA A 30 12.88 16.37 10.43
CA ALA A 30 11.60 16.72 9.81
C ALA A 30 10.65 17.31 10.83
N GLU A 31 9.77 18.19 10.39
CA GLU A 31 8.66 18.72 11.18
C GLU A 31 7.41 18.87 10.32
N ILE A 32 6.24 18.68 10.93
CA ILE A 32 4.95 18.96 10.30
C ILE A 32 4.60 20.41 10.57
N VAL A 33 4.54 21.20 9.51
CA VAL A 33 4.27 22.65 9.56
C VAL A 33 2.79 22.94 9.50
N LYS A 34 2.04 22.17 8.70
CA LYS A 34 0.61 22.37 8.50
C LYS A 34 -0.06 21.04 8.14
N ILE A 35 -1.32 20.89 8.55
CA ILE A 35 -2.12 19.68 8.35
C ILE A 35 -3.45 20.07 7.72
N CYS A 36 -3.71 19.65 6.49
CA CYS A 36 -4.98 19.88 5.82
C CYS A 36 -5.96 18.74 6.13
N VAL A 37 -7.13 19.10 6.64
CA VAL A 37 -8.23 18.19 6.96
C VAL A 37 -9.57 18.77 6.54
N ARG A 38 -10.57 17.93 6.33
CA ARG A 38 -11.95 18.39 6.03
C ARG A 38 -12.64 19.01 7.26
N ASP A 39 -12.37 18.42 8.44
CA ASP A 39 -12.97 18.84 9.71
C ASP A 39 -11.87 18.95 10.78
N PRO A 40 -11.44 20.18 11.13
CA PRO A 40 -10.48 20.43 12.19
C PRO A 40 -10.94 20.04 13.59
N GLU A 41 -12.26 20.08 13.84
CA GLU A 41 -12.84 19.79 15.15
C GLU A 41 -13.13 18.30 15.39
N LYS A 42 -12.96 17.45 14.38
CA LYS A 42 -13.14 16.00 14.51
C LYS A 42 -12.25 15.47 15.64
N PRO A 43 -12.77 14.70 16.62
CA PRO A 43 -11.96 14.10 17.67
C PRO A 43 -10.79 13.26 17.14
N ARG A 44 -9.61 13.42 17.75
CA ARG A 44 -8.39 12.68 17.39
C ARG A 44 -7.97 11.79 18.55
N LYS A 45 -7.27 10.68 18.25
CA LYS A 45 -6.76 9.76 19.26
C LYS A 45 -5.49 10.29 19.97
N ILE A 46 -4.90 11.35 19.43
CA ILE A 46 -3.66 11.97 19.93
C ILE A 46 -3.85 13.47 20.10
N GLU A 47 -3.11 14.05 21.04
CA GLU A 47 -3.05 15.51 21.22
C GLU A 47 -2.20 16.14 20.13
N VAL A 48 -2.72 17.19 19.50
CA VAL A 48 -2.07 17.96 18.44
C VAL A 48 -2.43 19.42 18.61
N ASP A 49 -1.45 20.29 18.37
CA ASP A 49 -1.69 21.72 18.37
C ASP A 49 -2.70 22.08 17.26
N LYS A 50 -3.85 22.62 17.66
CA LYS A 50 -4.94 22.98 16.74
C LYS A 50 -4.52 24.05 15.72
N SER A 51 -3.50 24.84 15.99
CA SER A 51 -2.96 25.85 15.06
C SER A 51 -2.34 25.24 13.80
N LEU A 52 -1.97 23.95 13.86
CA LEU A 52 -1.47 23.21 12.70
C LEU A 52 -2.55 22.90 11.68
N PHE A 53 -3.84 22.84 12.06
CA PHE A 53 -4.90 22.45 11.16
C PHE A 53 -5.34 23.59 10.23
N THR A 54 -5.66 23.21 9.00
CA THR A 54 -6.32 24.05 7.99
C THR A 54 -7.29 23.23 7.16
N THR A 55 -8.27 23.89 6.54
CA THR A 55 -9.15 23.30 5.53
C THR A 55 -8.75 23.73 4.11
N SER A 56 -7.79 24.64 3.99
CA SER A 56 -7.34 25.18 2.71
C SER A 56 -6.13 24.40 2.16
N VAL A 57 -6.30 23.83 0.98
CA VAL A 57 -5.21 23.20 0.22
C VAL A 57 -4.14 24.23 -0.14
N ASP A 58 -4.55 25.44 -0.48
CA ASP A 58 -3.66 26.51 -0.93
C ASP A 58 -2.78 27.05 0.20
N GLU A 59 -3.25 27.06 1.47
CA GLU A 59 -2.38 27.39 2.61
C GLU A 59 -1.18 26.48 2.74
N ILE A 60 -1.25 25.25 2.25
CA ILE A 60 -0.11 24.33 2.25
C ILE A 60 0.70 24.48 0.96
N LEU A 61 0.05 24.44 -0.21
CA LEU A 61 0.76 24.42 -1.48
C LEU A 61 1.42 25.77 -1.83
N ASP A 62 0.94 26.88 -1.29
CA ASP A 62 1.53 28.22 -1.49
C ASP A 62 2.49 28.64 -0.37
N ASN A 63 2.62 27.81 0.67
CA ASN A 63 3.52 28.08 1.77
C ASN A 63 4.96 27.74 1.39
N ARG A 64 5.79 28.78 1.20
CA ARG A 64 7.20 28.66 0.81
C ARG A 64 8.10 28.00 1.83
N ASP A 65 7.64 27.86 3.08
CA ASP A 65 8.36 27.14 4.11
C ASP A 65 8.23 25.61 3.98
N ILE A 66 7.19 25.14 3.31
CA ILE A 66 6.94 23.72 3.09
C ILE A 66 7.76 23.25 1.89
N ASN A 67 8.60 22.23 2.10
CA ASN A 67 9.48 21.67 1.10
C ASN A 67 9.22 20.18 0.81
N LEU A 68 8.19 19.59 1.43
CA LEU A 68 7.72 18.24 1.19
C LEU A 68 6.21 18.15 1.46
N ILE A 69 5.49 17.52 0.56
CA ILE A 69 4.10 17.14 0.78
C ILE A 69 4.02 15.67 1.18
N VAL A 70 3.20 15.37 2.20
CA VAL A 70 2.81 14.00 2.55
C VAL A 70 1.30 13.89 2.35
N GLU A 71 0.87 12.99 1.48
CA GLU A 71 -0.53 12.82 1.11
C GLU A 71 -1.03 11.42 1.56
N VAL A 72 -2.07 11.40 2.42
CA VAL A 72 -2.70 10.19 2.97
C VAL A 72 -4.20 10.39 3.17
N ILE A 73 -4.86 11.05 2.22
CA ILE A 73 -6.32 11.19 2.22
C ILE A 73 -6.98 9.98 1.55
N ASP A 74 -8.27 9.76 1.81
CA ASP A 74 -8.98 8.58 1.29
C ASP A 74 -9.48 8.78 -0.16
N GLN A 75 -9.80 10.01 -0.56
CA GLN A 75 -10.40 10.31 -1.85
C GLN A 75 -9.34 10.43 -2.95
N ALA A 76 -9.35 9.50 -3.89
CA ALA A 76 -8.37 9.39 -4.97
C ALA A 76 -8.29 10.64 -5.87
N ASP A 77 -9.43 11.20 -6.28
CA ASP A 77 -9.48 12.39 -7.16
C ASP A 77 -8.91 13.63 -6.48
N ALA A 78 -9.24 13.82 -5.19
CA ALA A 78 -8.69 14.92 -4.41
C ALA A 78 -7.18 14.75 -4.18
N ALA A 79 -6.72 13.52 -3.88
CA ALA A 79 -5.32 13.18 -3.76
C ALA A 79 -4.57 13.48 -5.07
N TYR A 80 -5.10 13.01 -6.20
CA TYR A 80 -4.53 13.28 -7.52
C TYR A 80 -4.38 14.78 -7.80
N SER A 81 -5.41 15.57 -7.55
CA SER A 81 -5.35 17.03 -7.72
C SER A 81 -4.24 17.68 -6.89
N ILE A 82 -4.12 17.27 -5.61
CA ILE A 82 -3.10 17.80 -4.69
C ILE A 82 -1.70 17.39 -5.15
N VAL A 83 -1.49 16.09 -5.41
CA VAL A 83 -0.19 15.53 -5.81
C VAL A 83 0.27 16.16 -7.12
N LYS A 84 -0.58 16.19 -8.14
CA LYS A 84 -0.27 16.82 -9.43
C LYS A 84 0.12 18.29 -9.28
N ARG A 85 -0.64 19.07 -8.50
CA ARG A 85 -0.35 20.49 -8.26
C ARG A 85 0.97 20.68 -7.51
N ALA A 86 1.30 19.82 -6.56
CA ALA A 86 2.57 19.86 -5.84
C ALA A 86 3.75 19.58 -6.78
N LEU A 87 3.67 18.49 -7.56
CA LEU A 87 4.73 18.11 -8.51
C LEU A 87 4.98 19.18 -9.59
N LEU A 88 3.90 19.76 -10.16
CA LEU A 88 4.00 20.86 -11.13
C LEU A 88 4.65 22.13 -10.55
N ARG A 89 4.63 22.31 -9.23
CA ARG A 89 5.31 23.40 -8.51
C ARG A 89 6.73 23.04 -8.07
N GLY A 90 7.21 21.84 -8.42
CA GLY A 90 8.52 21.35 -7.99
C GLY A 90 8.58 20.96 -6.52
N ILE A 91 7.44 20.72 -5.85
CA ILE A 91 7.40 20.29 -4.47
C ILE A 91 7.36 18.76 -4.45
N PRO A 92 8.34 18.09 -3.82
CA PRO A 92 8.34 16.64 -3.68
C PRO A 92 7.14 16.12 -2.91
N VAL A 93 6.71 14.90 -3.24
CA VAL A 93 5.54 14.26 -2.61
C VAL A 93 5.88 12.87 -2.11
N VAL A 94 5.38 12.53 -0.91
CA VAL A 94 5.27 11.15 -0.42
C VAL A 94 3.77 10.83 -0.33
N SER A 95 3.30 9.79 -1.03
CA SER A 95 1.89 9.43 -1.04
C SER A 95 1.67 7.99 -0.56
N GLY A 96 0.60 7.79 0.22
CA GLY A 96 0.10 6.48 0.62
C GLY A 96 -1.19 6.07 -0.12
N ASN A 97 -1.63 6.83 -1.12
CA ASN A 97 -2.92 6.61 -1.79
C ASN A 97 -2.79 5.66 -2.98
N LYS A 98 -2.93 4.37 -2.72
CA LYS A 98 -2.84 3.32 -3.74
C LYS A 98 -3.85 3.46 -4.88
N THR A 99 -5.09 3.89 -4.57
CA THR A 99 -6.14 4.05 -5.58
C THR A 99 -5.78 5.15 -6.57
N MET A 100 -5.37 6.30 -6.07
CA MET A 100 -4.89 7.41 -6.90
C MET A 100 -3.70 6.98 -7.77
N LEU A 101 -2.71 6.32 -7.16
CA LEU A 101 -1.52 5.86 -7.88
C LEU A 101 -1.88 4.83 -8.95
N ALA A 102 -2.71 3.82 -8.64
CA ALA A 102 -3.08 2.79 -9.61
C ALA A 102 -3.75 3.35 -10.88
N HIS A 103 -4.46 4.46 -10.78
CA HIS A 103 -5.14 5.07 -11.93
C HIS A 103 -4.30 6.15 -12.65
N HIS A 104 -3.38 6.82 -11.97
CA HIS A 104 -2.69 8.01 -12.50
C HIS A 104 -1.16 7.90 -12.55
N LEU A 105 -0.58 6.74 -12.19
CA LEU A 105 0.87 6.58 -12.07
C LEU A 105 1.65 6.98 -13.33
N PRO A 106 1.23 6.60 -14.56
CA PRO A 106 1.97 7.00 -15.78
C PRO A 106 2.11 8.52 -15.93
N GLU A 107 1.04 9.27 -15.72
CA GLU A 107 1.07 10.73 -15.82
C GLU A 107 1.93 11.34 -14.70
N LEU A 108 1.78 10.84 -13.47
CA LEU A 108 2.55 11.34 -12.32
C LEU A 108 4.06 11.08 -12.49
N ILE A 109 4.45 9.93 -13.04
CA ILE A 109 5.86 9.63 -13.39
C ILE A 109 6.37 10.58 -14.48
N GLU A 110 5.56 10.88 -15.47
CA GLU A 110 5.95 11.84 -16.53
C GLU A 110 6.15 13.25 -15.96
N ILE A 111 5.26 13.71 -15.09
CA ILE A 111 5.42 15.00 -14.40
C ILE A 111 6.68 14.98 -13.52
N GLN A 112 6.91 13.91 -12.77
CA GLN A 112 8.10 13.72 -11.93
C GLN A 112 9.38 13.89 -12.76
N LYS A 113 9.46 13.23 -13.91
CA LYS A 113 10.61 13.30 -14.82
C LYS A 113 10.78 14.70 -15.42
N THR A 114 9.70 15.27 -15.94
CA THR A 114 9.72 16.57 -16.62
C THR A 114 10.13 17.71 -15.67
N HIS A 115 9.64 17.68 -14.43
CA HIS A 115 9.91 18.71 -13.42
C HIS A 115 11.10 18.38 -12.51
N ASN A 116 11.76 17.23 -12.70
CA ASN A 116 12.84 16.75 -11.84
C ASN A 116 12.50 16.83 -10.33
N VAL A 117 11.32 16.36 -9.98
CA VAL A 117 10.77 16.38 -8.62
C VAL A 117 10.45 14.97 -8.17
N ALA A 118 10.66 14.63 -6.89
CA ALA A 118 10.41 13.28 -6.42
C ALA A 118 8.95 13.03 -6.08
N LEU A 119 8.47 11.85 -6.48
CA LEU A 119 7.24 11.23 -5.98
C LEU A 119 7.60 9.86 -5.40
N LEU A 120 7.42 9.69 -4.08
CA LEU A 120 7.74 8.46 -3.34
C LEU A 120 6.44 7.85 -2.79
N TYR A 121 6.32 6.53 -2.82
CA TYR A 121 5.06 5.87 -2.46
C TYR A 121 5.21 4.40 -2.06
N ASP A 122 6.34 4.00 -1.47
CA ASP A 122 6.57 2.61 -1.05
C ASP A 122 5.49 2.11 -0.08
N ALA A 123 5.04 3.00 0.82
CA ALA A 123 3.98 2.72 1.77
C ALA A 123 2.61 2.35 1.13
N SER A 124 2.39 2.71 -0.14
CA SER A 124 1.14 2.43 -0.85
C SER A 124 0.95 0.96 -1.23
N SER A 125 2.02 0.18 -1.25
CA SER A 125 1.99 -1.23 -1.68
C SER A 125 1.77 -2.19 -0.51
N CYS A 126 2.73 -2.34 0.40
CA CYS A 126 2.66 -3.37 1.45
C CYS A 126 3.00 -2.82 2.84
N GLY A 127 2.60 -1.60 3.16
CA GLY A 127 2.81 -1.00 4.47
C GLY A 127 4.28 -1.01 4.90
N SER A 128 4.63 -1.85 5.88
CA SER A 128 6.01 -1.92 6.39
C SER A 128 6.96 -2.80 5.57
N ILE A 129 6.48 -3.47 4.52
CA ILE A 129 7.32 -4.28 3.63
C ILE A 129 7.79 -3.40 2.47
N PRO A 130 9.10 -3.14 2.30
CA PRO A 130 9.63 -2.21 1.31
C PRO A 130 9.68 -2.84 -0.09
N VAL A 131 8.52 -3.11 -0.69
CA VAL A 131 8.42 -3.84 -1.97
C VAL A 131 8.94 -3.02 -3.12
N ILE A 132 8.51 -1.77 -3.24
CA ILE A 132 8.88 -0.89 -4.36
C ILE A 132 10.39 -0.59 -4.30
N ARG A 133 10.89 -0.19 -3.14
CA ARG A 133 12.33 0.05 -2.96
C ARG A 133 13.17 -1.17 -3.26
N ASN A 134 12.74 -2.34 -2.80
CA ASN A 134 13.47 -3.56 -3.08
C ASN A 134 13.50 -3.87 -4.58
N LEU A 135 12.38 -3.62 -5.29
CA LEU A 135 12.33 -3.77 -6.74
C LEU A 135 13.27 -2.78 -7.45
N GLU A 136 13.26 -1.52 -7.05
CA GLU A 136 14.08 -0.47 -7.68
C GLU A 136 15.56 -0.58 -7.35
N GLU A 137 15.91 -0.86 -6.08
CA GLU A 137 17.30 -0.84 -5.62
C GLU A 137 18.02 -2.18 -5.83
N TYR A 138 17.29 -3.29 -5.85
CA TYR A 138 17.88 -4.64 -5.87
C TYR A 138 17.55 -5.44 -7.11
N TYR A 139 16.36 -5.23 -7.70
CA TYR A 139 15.87 -5.97 -8.86
C TYR A 139 15.63 -5.09 -10.09
N ASP A 140 16.23 -3.92 -10.16
CA ASP A 140 16.19 -3.05 -11.35
C ASP A 140 16.97 -3.69 -12.50
N ASN A 141 16.44 -4.81 -13.00
CA ASN A 141 17.02 -5.56 -14.10
C ASN A 141 15.95 -6.39 -14.83
N ASP A 142 16.25 -6.81 -16.04
CA ASP A 142 15.38 -7.62 -16.91
C ASP A 142 15.30 -9.10 -16.53
N LEU A 143 16.04 -9.55 -15.50
CA LEU A 143 16.09 -10.92 -15.01
C LEU A 143 14.97 -11.26 -14.02
N LEU A 144 14.10 -10.32 -13.68
CA LEU A 144 12.96 -10.55 -12.80
C LEU A 144 11.87 -11.35 -13.56
N LEU A 145 11.41 -12.43 -12.93
CA LEU A 145 10.45 -13.36 -13.56
C LEU A 145 9.05 -13.28 -12.95
N GLU A 146 8.94 -13.01 -11.63
CA GLU A 146 7.66 -13.09 -10.94
C GLU A 146 7.66 -12.25 -9.68
N VAL A 147 6.54 -11.57 -9.44
CA VAL A 147 6.16 -11.08 -8.12
C VAL A 147 4.82 -11.68 -7.77
N LYS A 148 4.74 -12.34 -6.62
CA LYS A 148 3.54 -13.01 -6.13
C LYS A 148 3.37 -12.71 -4.64
N GLY A 149 2.14 -12.37 -4.22
CA GLY A 149 1.96 -12.01 -2.82
C GLY A 149 0.54 -12.09 -2.30
N ILE A 150 0.45 -12.11 -0.98
CA ILE A 150 -0.75 -11.81 -0.21
C ILE A 150 -0.62 -10.34 0.19
N LEU A 151 -1.39 -9.48 -0.46
CA LEU A 151 -1.24 -8.03 -0.38
C LEU A 151 -2.32 -7.34 0.46
N ASN A 152 -3.34 -8.10 0.90
CA ASN A 152 -4.45 -7.57 1.70
C ASN A 152 -4.60 -8.33 3.01
N GLY A 153 -4.46 -7.61 4.14
CA GLY A 153 -4.53 -8.20 5.48
C GLY A 153 -5.94 -8.58 5.90
N SER A 154 -6.97 -7.83 5.46
CA SER A 154 -8.37 -8.11 5.84
C SER A 154 -8.85 -9.44 5.28
N SER A 155 -8.69 -9.65 3.97
CA SER A 155 -9.05 -10.90 3.32
C SER A 155 -8.21 -12.08 3.82
N ASN A 156 -6.92 -11.87 4.09
CA ASN A 156 -6.06 -12.91 4.63
C ASN A 156 -6.43 -13.30 6.06
N TYR A 157 -6.82 -12.33 6.90
CA TYR A 157 -7.34 -12.59 8.25
C TYR A 157 -8.59 -13.46 8.19
N ILE A 158 -9.59 -13.07 7.37
CA ILE A 158 -10.83 -13.83 7.20
C ILE A 158 -10.52 -15.28 6.79
N LEU A 159 -9.69 -15.48 5.78
CA LEU A 159 -9.32 -16.81 5.33
C LEU A 159 -8.55 -17.62 6.39
N SER A 160 -7.66 -16.98 7.15
CA SER A 160 -6.93 -17.65 8.24
C SER A 160 -7.90 -18.13 9.34
N ARG A 161 -8.89 -17.30 9.73
CA ARG A 161 -9.91 -17.72 10.71
C ARG A 161 -10.73 -18.91 10.23
N VAL A 162 -11.12 -18.90 8.96
CA VAL A 162 -11.87 -20.01 8.35
C VAL A 162 -11.06 -21.30 8.36
N PHE A 163 -9.76 -21.25 8.01
CA PHE A 163 -8.93 -22.46 7.87
C PHE A 163 -8.36 -22.96 9.20
N ASP A 164 -7.78 -22.07 9.99
CA ASP A 164 -7.02 -22.47 11.18
C ASP A 164 -7.92 -22.63 12.41
N HIS A 165 -9.06 -21.92 12.46
CA HIS A 165 -9.98 -21.93 13.59
C HIS A 165 -11.34 -22.56 13.29
N ALA A 166 -11.56 -23.03 12.07
CA ALA A 166 -12.81 -23.66 11.62
C ALA A 166 -14.05 -22.76 11.77
N GLU A 167 -13.87 -21.44 11.70
CA GLU A 167 -14.98 -20.49 11.76
C GLU A 167 -15.73 -20.43 10.43
N SER A 168 -16.99 -20.00 10.47
CA SER A 168 -17.72 -19.66 9.25
C SER A 168 -17.18 -18.35 8.66
N TYR A 169 -17.36 -18.18 7.36
CA TYR A 169 -16.97 -16.93 6.68
C TYR A 169 -17.59 -15.68 7.32
N ASP A 170 -18.91 -15.74 7.60
CA ASP A 170 -19.63 -14.61 8.21
C ASP A 170 -19.11 -14.27 9.62
N SER A 171 -18.77 -15.28 10.43
CA SER A 171 -18.17 -15.08 11.75
C SER A 171 -16.79 -14.44 11.64
N ALA A 172 -15.95 -14.91 10.74
CA ALA A 172 -14.61 -14.38 10.50
C ALA A 172 -14.64 -12.93 9.98
N LEU A 173 -15.58 -12.61 9.09
CA LEU A 173 -15.80 -11.25 8.60
C LEU A 173 -16.26 -10.32 9.74
N ALA A 174 -17.23 -10.74 10.55
CA ALA A 174 -17.70 -9.95 11.68
C ALA A 174 -16.57 -9.66 12.69
N GLN A 175 -15.70 -10.64 12.95
CA GLN A 175 -14.52 -10.45 13.79
C GLN A 175 -13.51 -9.47 13.17
N ALA A 176 -13.24 -9.59 11.86
CA ALA A 176 -12.36 -8.66 11.16
C ALA A 176 -12.86 -7.22 11.29
N GLN A 177 -14.17 -7.01 11.17
CA GLN A 177 -14.81 -5.70 11.36
C GLN A 177 -14.71 -5.21 12.81
N ALA A 178 -14.97 -6.06 13.79
CA ALA A 178 -14.88 -5.72 15.22
C ALA A 178 -13.46 -5.34 15.64
N LEU A 179 -12.43 -5.97 15.05
CA LEU A 179 -11.01 -5.68 15.28
C LEU A 179 -10.50 -4.50 14.45
N GLY A 180 -11.30 -3.98 13.52
CA GLY A 180 -10.93 -2.87 12.64
C GLY A 180 -9.99 -3.25 11.49
N PHE A 181 -9.90 -4.53 11.15
CA PHE A 181 -9.19 -5.01 9.95
C PHE A 181 -10.04 -4.82 8.69
N ALA A 182 -11.36 -4.96 8.79
CA ALA A 182 -12.30 -4.69 7.71
C ALA A 182 -13.24 -3.52 8.08
N GLU A 183 -13.62 -2.73 7.08
CA GLU A 183 -14.61 -1.67 7.23
C GLU A 183 -16.05 -2.23 7.23
N SER A 184 -17.05 -1.36 7.50
CA SER A 184 -18.46 -1.74 7.43
C SER A 184 -18.88 -2.20 6.03
N ASP A 185 -18.34 -1.58 4.99
CA ASP A 185 -18.37 -2.11 3.62
C ASP A 185 -16.98 -2.72 3.29
N PRO A 186 -16.84 -4.04 3.36
CA PRO A 186 -15.59 -4.72 3.15
C PRO A 186 -15.28 -5.01 1.66
N SER A 187 -16.17 -4.62 0.74
CA SER A 187 -16.10 -5.00 -0.69
C SER A 187 -14.75 -4.70 -1.32
N PHE A 188 -14.13 -3.58 -0.97
CA PHE A 188 -12.83 -3.20 -1.50
C PHE A 188 -11.73 -4.24 -1.18
N ASP A 189 -11.80 -4.84 0.00
CA ASP A 189 -10.85 -5.86 0.46
C ASP A 189 -11.24 -7.26 -0.05
N ILE A 190 -12.49 -7.67 0.16
CA ILE A 190 -12.93 -9.04 -0.10
C ILE A 190 -13.10 -9.35 -1.59
N GLU A 191 -13.39 -8.34 -2.43
CA GLU A 191 -13.45 -8.49 -3.90
C GLU A 191 -12.08 -8.35 -4.57
N GLY A 192 -11.02 -8.06 -3.79
CA GLY A 192 -9.63 -8.06 -4.25
C GLY A 192 -9.14 -6.73 -4.82
N TYR A 193 -9.92 -5.65 -4.79
CA TYR A 193 -9.53 -4.36 -5.37
C TYR A 193 -8.32 -3.73 -4.69
N ASP A 194 -8.20 -3.85 -3.36
CA ASP A 194 -7.00 -3.41 -2.65
C ASP A 194 -5.73 -4.10 -3.18
N SER A 195 -5.79 -5.43 -3.34
CA SER A 195 -4.69 -6.21 -3.90
C SER A 195 -4.41 -5.89 -5.35
N LEU A 196 -5.47 -5.61 -6.15
CA LEU A 196 -5.37 -5.21 -7.55
C LEU A 196 -4.58 -3.91 -7.70
N PHE A 197 -4.93 -2.86 -6.95
CA PHE A 197 -4.26 -1.56 -7.07
C PHE A 197 -2.80 -1.65 -6.63
N LYS A 198 -2.51 -2.41 -5.59
CA LYS A 198 -1.13 -2.70 -5.18
C LYS A 198 -0.35 -3.45 -6.27
N LEU A 199 -0.98 -4.45 -6.90
CA LEU A 199 -0.36 -5.21 -8.00
C LEU A 199 -0.05 -4.33 -9.20
N VAL A 200 -0.93 -3.38 -9.57
CA VAL A 200 -0.68 -2.40 -10.64
C VAL A 200 0.60 -1.62 -10.35
N ILE A 201 0.70 -1.06 -9.14
CA ILE A 201 1.87 -0.27 -8.73
C ILE A 201 3.14 -1.14 -8.75
N ILE A 202 3.08 -2.33 -8.16
CA ILE A 202 4.21 -3.27 -8.12
C ILE A 202 4.66 -3.64 -9.54
N THR A 203 3.72 -3.85 -10.48
CA THR A 203 4.06 -4.24 -11.86
C THR A 203 4.83 -3.15 -12.60
N VAL A 204 4.53 -1.89 -12.35
CA VAL A 204 5.30 -0.77 -12.94
C VAL A 204 6.76 -0.83 -12.53
N HIS A 205 7.05 -1.16 -11.26
CA HIS A 205 8.43 -1.27 -10.76
C HIS A 205 9.10 -2.60 -11.09
N ALA A 206 8.31 -3.67 -11.19
CA ALA A 206 8.83 -5.00 -11.50
C ALA A 206 9.17 -5.19 -12.98
N LEU A 207 8.34 -4.64 -13.88
CA LEU A 207 8.44 -4.89 -15.31
C LEU A 207 8.48 -3.60 -16.16
N GLY A 208 8.51 -2.42 -15.56
CA GLY A 208 8.47 -1.16 -16.27
C GLY A 208 7.19 -0.90 -17.07
N THR A 209 6.12 -1.67 -16.82
CA THR A 209 4.90 -1.65 -17.64
C THR A 209 3.67 -1.33 -16.80
N TYR A 210 2.89 -0.36 -17.25
CA TYR A 210 1.60 -0.05 -16.65
C TYR A 210 0.47 -0.82 -17.35
N VAL A 211 -0.39 -1.43 -16.55
CA VAL A 211 -1.65 -2.03 -16.99
C VAL A 211 -2.77 -1.40 -16.18
N ALA A 212 -3.76 -0.84 -16.89
CA ALA A 212 -4.91 -0.22 -16.24
C ALA A 212 -5.71 -1.26 -15.42
N PRO A 213 -6.15 -0.92 -14.20
CA PRO A 213 -6.80 -1.87 -13.28
C PRO A 213 -7.94 -2.67 -13.91
N GLU A 214 -8.77 -2.04 -14.73
CA GLU A 214 -9.93 -2.66 -15.40
C GLU A 214 -9.58 -3.72 -16.44
N LYS A 215 -8.31 -3.84 -16.82
CA LYS A 215 -7.80 -4.87 -17.75
C LYS A 215 -7.27 -6.11 -17.04
N ILE A 216 -7.22 -6.08 -15.70
CA ILE A 216 -6.64 -7.15 -14.91
C ILE A 216 -7.75 -8.03 -14.36
N PHE A 217 -7.64 -9.34 -14.58
CA PHE A 217 -8.57 -10.29 -13.99
C PHE A 217 -8.48 -10.22 -12.46
N THR A 218 -9.62 -9.91 -11.84
CA THR A 218 -9.73 -9.79 -10.39
C THR A 218 -10.95 -10.56 -9.92
N TYR A 219 -10.74 -11.45 -8.94
CA TYR A 219 -11.77 -12.29 -8.37
C TYR A 219 -11.56 -12.40 -6.85
N GLY A 220 -12.57 -12.03 -6.08
CA GLY A 220 -12.49 -11.95 -4.63
C GLY A 220 -12.72 -13.26 -3.88
N ILE A 221 -12.86 -13.15 -2.57
CA ILE A 221 -13.08 -14.29 -1.67
C ILE A 221 -14.56 -14.49 -1.28
N SER A 222 -15.45 -13.59 -1.68
CA SER A 222 -16.88 -13.63 -1.34
C SER A 222 -17.62 -14.85 -1.90
N THR A 223 -17.07 -15.47 -2.94
CA THR A 223 -17.64 -16.63 -3.62
C THR A 223 -17.04 -17.96 -3.16
N ILE A 224 -16.19 -17.97 -2.14
CA ILE A 224 -15.65 -19.20 -1.57
C ILE A 224 -16.75 -19.92 -0.80
N HIS A 225 -17.02 -21.17 -1.17
CA HIS A 225 -18.05 -22.02 -0.57
C HIS A 225 -17.46 -23.04 0.42
N ASP A 226 -18.32 -23.61 1.26
CA ASP A 226 -17.94 -24.67 2.20
C ASP A 226 -17.34 -25.90 1.49
N SER A 227 -17.71 -26.16 0.24
CA SER A 227 -17.11 -27.22 -0.59
C SER A 227 -15.62 -26.97 -0.84
N ASP A 228 -15.25 -25.72 -1.11
CA ASP A 228 -13.86 -25.32 -1.40
C ASP A 228 -13.01 -25.42 -0.13
N ILE A 229 -13.57 -24.99 1.00
CA ILE A 229 -12.93 -25.07 2.29
C ILE A 229 -12.70 -26.54 2.69
N ARG A 230 -13.70 -27.38 2.53
CA ARG A 230 -13.61 -28.81 2.81
C ARG A 230 -12.56 -29.49 1.92
N TYR A 231 -12.59 -29.22 0.61
CA TYR A 231 -11.58 -29.70 -0.33
C TYR A 231 -10.17 -29.29 0.08
N ALA A 232 -9.98 -28.03 0.43
CA ALA A 232 -8.68 -27.50 0.84
C ALA A 232 -8.14 -28.23 2.09
N ARG A 233 -9.01 -28.48 3.09
CA ARG A 233 -8.64 -29.24 4.31
C ARG A 233 -8.28 -30.68 3.98
N GLU A 234 -9.07 -31.36 3.14
CA GLU A 234 -8.80 -32.74 2.72
C GLU A 234 -7.45 -32.88 1.98
N LYS A 235 -7.07 -31.85 1.22
CA LYS A 235 -5.81 -31.82 0.47
C LYS A 235 -4.64 -31.19 1.23
N ASN A 236 -4.85 -30.78 2.46
CA ASN A 236 -3.85 -30.08 3.28
C ASN A 236 -3.28 -28.85 2.56
N VAL A 237 -4.14 -28.04 1.95
CA VAL A 237 -3.81 -26.77 1.31
C VAL A 237 -4.62 -25.64 1.97
N LYS A 238 -4.16 -24.39 1.86
CA LYS A 238 -4.91 -23.21 2.27
C LYS A 238 -5.42 -22.47 1.05
N ILE A 239 -6.58 -21.82 1.14
CA ILE A 239 -7.01 -20.84 0.16
C ILE A 239 -6.43 -19.50 0.58
N LYS A 240 -5.78 -18.80 -0.34
CA LYS A 240 -5.23 -17.45 -0.14
C LYS A 240 -5.65 -16.57 -1.31
N LEU A 241 -6.00 -15.30 -1.03
CA LEU A 241 -6.19 -14.29 -2.09
C LEU A 241 -4.80 -13.85 -2.57
N VAL A 242 -4.46 -14.23 -3.77
CA VAL A 242 -3.13 -14.05 -4.33
C VAL A 242 -3.16 -13.00 -5.44
N ALA A 243 -2.27 -12.03 -5.34
CA ALA A 243 -1.94 -11.10 -6.42
C ALA A 243 -0.64 -11.55 -7.08
N GLN A 244 -0.62 -11.66 -8.39
CA GLN A 244 0.54 -12.17 -9.12
C GLN A 244 0.75 -11.45 -10.44
N VAL A 245 2.01 -11.15 -10.74
CA VAL A 245 2.50 -10.85 -12.08
C VAL A 245 3.65 -11.81 -12.39
N VAL A 246 3.60 -12.44 -13.57
CA VAL A 246 4.63 -13.40 -14.01
C VAL A 246 4.97 -13.18 -15.48
N LYS A 247 6.27 -13.08 -15.76
CA LYS A 247 6.83 -13.04 -17.12
C LYS A 247 6.67 -14.43 -17.75
N VAL A 248 5.97 -14.49 -18.86
CA VAL A 248 5.70 -15.74 -19.62
C VAL A 248 6.75 -15.90 -20.73
N SER A 249 7.18 -14.80 -21.31
CA SER A 249 8.27 -14.70 -22.28
C SER A 249 8.89 -13.31 -22.18
N ASP A 250 9.91 -13.02 -22.98
CA ASP A 250 10.55 -11.70 -22.98
C ASP A 250 9.60 -10.56 -23.35
N GLU A 251 8.57 -10.83 -24.13
CA GLU A 251 7.60 -9.85 -24.59
C GLU A 251 6.23 -9.92 -23.89
N HIS A 252 5.98 -11.01 -23.11
CA HIS A 252 4.66 -11.27 -22.54
C HIS A 252 4.72 -11.58 -21.06
N PHE A 253 3.76 -11.05 -20.35
CA PHE A 253 3.50 -11.38 -18.95
C PHE A 253 1.99 -11.56 -18.72
N THR A 254 1.64 -12.21 -17.63
CA THR A 254 0.26 -12.29 -17.14
C THR A 254 0.18 -11.74 -15.72
N MET A 255 -0.97 -11.17 -15.39
CA MET A 255 -1.23 -10.68 -14.04
C MET A 255 -2.70 -10.87 -13.67
N PHE A 256 -2.94 -11.18 -12.40
CA PHE A 256 -4.27 -11.41 -11.87
C PHE A 256 -4.31 -11.30 -10.35
N VAL A 257 -5.51 -11.14 -9.80
CA VAL A 257 -5.82 -11.29 -8.38
C VAL A 257 -6.94 -12.29 -8.24
N MET A 258 -6.68 -13.42 -7.55
CA MET A 258 -7.70 -14.44 -7.33
C MET A 258 -7.37 -15.38 -6.18
N PRO A 259 -8.36 -16.07 -5.60
CA PRO A 259 -8.11 -17.14 -4.65
C PRO A 259 -7.34 -18.31 -5.29
N GLU A 260 -6.32 -18.79 -4.60
CA GLU A 260 -5.55 -19.96 -5.01
C GLU A 260 -5.48 -21.00 -3.88
N PHE A 261 -5.44 -22.28 -4.24
CA PHE A 261 -5.04 -23.35 -3.34
C PHE A 261 -3.52 -23.36 -3.20
N VAL A 262 -3.04 -23.02 -2.01
CA VAL A 262 -1.61 -22.90 -1.70
C VAL A 262 -1.17 -24.11 -0.90
N THR A 263 -0.13 -24.82 -1.40
CA THR A 263 0.45 -26.00 -0.73
C THR A 263 1.45 -25.59 0.36
N PRO A 264 1.71 -26.44 1.38
CA PRO A 264 2.66 -26.18 2.44
C PRO A 264 4.11 -25.89 1.97
N SER A 265 4.46 -26.29 0.76
CA SER A 265 5.79 -26.05 0.17
C SER A 265 5.99 -24.60 -0.34
N LYS A 266 4.95 -23.78 -0.39
CA LYS A 266 5.02 -22.39 -0.86
C LYS A 266 5.21 -21.43 0.30
N TYR A 267 6.09 -20.44 0.16
CA TYR A 267 6.35 -19.42 1.20
C TYR A 267 5.08 -18.71 1.68
N ILE A 268 4.17 -18.38 0.77
CA ILE A 268 2.91 -17.68 1.11
C ILE A 268 1.92 -18.55 1.89
N TYR A 269 2.15 -19.88 2.02
CA TYR A 269 1.31 -20.76 2.83
C TYR A 269 1.29 -20.37 4.31
N SER A 270 2.42 -19.91 4.85
CA SER A 270 2.60 -19.52 6.24
C SER A 270 2.27 -18.04 6.53
N VAL A 271 1.76 -17.31 5.54
CA VAL A 271 1.29 -15.94 5.73
C VAL A 271 -0.13 -15.99 6.26
N ASP A 272 -0.30 -15.90 7.56
CA ASP A 272 -1.60 -16.00 8.22
C ASP A 272 -2.00 -14.66 8.88
N ASP A 273 -3.21 -14.60 9.40
CA ASP A 273 -3.83 -13.46 10.05
C ASP A 273 -3.82 -12.19 9.15
N GLU A 274 -3.59 -11.02 9.73
CA GLU A 274 -3.55 -9.73 9.02
C GLU A 274 -2.22 -9.43 8.31
N TYR A 275 -1.31 -10.41 8.25
CA TYR A 275 0.00 -10.21 7.65
C TYR A 275 -0.03 -10.28 6.12
N ASN A 276 0.92 -9.57 5.53
CA ASN A 276 1.23 -9.65 4.10
C ASN A 276 2.52 -10.41 3.87
N GLY A 277 2.64 -10.99 2.67
CA GLY A 277 3.86 -11.66 2.25
C GLY A 277 4.06 -11.54 0.76
N VAL A 278 5.27 -11.23 0.32
CA VAL A 278 5.62 -11.04 -1.08
C VAL A 278 6.81 -11.93 -1.43
N VAL A 279 6.65 -12.70 -2.48
CA VAL A 279 7.71 -13.52 -3.08
C VAL A 279 8.13 -12.87 -4.38
N ILE A 280 9.42 -12.64 -4.54
CA ILE A 280 10.05 -12.16 -5.77
C ILE A 280 10.93 -13.30 -6.30
N ARG A 281 10.81 -13.60 -7.60
CA ARG A 281 11.60 -14.62 -8.27
C ARG A 281 12.32 -14.04 -9.48
N GLY A 282 13.60 -14.32 -9.60
CA GLY A 282 14.43 -13.97 -10.75
C GLY A 282 15.15 -15.17 -11.33
N GLU A 283 15.79 -14.99 -12.47
CA GLU A 283 16.54 -16.05 -13.15
C GLU A 283 17.79 -16.48 -12.36
N CYS A 284 18.49 -15.51 -11.75
CA CYS A 284 19.79 -15.74 -11.12
C CYS A 284 19.71 -16.04 -9.64
N TYR A 285 18.60 -15.73 -8.99
CA TYR A 285 18.43 -15.91 -7.55
C TYR A 285 17.05 -16.50 -7.29
N ASP A 286 16.93 -17.75 -7.14
CA ASP A 286 15.69 -18.51 -7.01
C ASP A 286 14.50 -17.64 -6.48
N ARG A 287 14.39 -17.46 -5.16
CA ARG A 287 13.28 -16.69 -4.55
C ARG A 287 13.74 -15.90 -3.34
N GLN A 288 13.20 -14.67 -3.25
CA GLN A 288 13.23 -13.89 -2.02
C GLN A 288 11.81 -13.81 -1.46
N PHE A 289 11.67 -13.93 -0.16
CA PHE A 289 10.39 -13.80 0.54
C PHE A 289 10.48 -12.70 1.58
N MET A 290 9.57 -11.73 1.47
CA MET A 290 9.38 -10.65 2.45
C MET A 290 8.05 -10.83 3.16
N PHE A 291 8.05 -10.66 4.48
CA PHE A 291 6.90 -10.86 5.34
C PHE A 291 6.80 -9.73 6.38
N GLY A 292 5.58 -9.23 6.63
CA GLY A 292 5.37 -8.14 7.58
C GLY A 292 3.94 -7.64 7.64
N LYS A 293 3.71 -6.57 8.40
CA LYS A 293 2.40 -5.92 8.47
C LYS A 293 2.17 -5.04 7.24
N GLY A 294 1.19 -5.42 6.42
CA GLY A 294 0.85 -4.73 5.18
C GLY A 294 0.03 -3.46 5.36
N ALA A 295 -0.54 -3.23 6.54
CA ALA A 295 -1.35 -2.08 6.87
C ALA A 295 -1.24 -1.72 8.35
N GLY A 296 -1.88 -0.60 8.73
CA GLY A 296 -1.93 -0.13 10.11
C GLY A 296 -1.27 1.23 10.31
N SER A 297 -1.62 1.92 11.39
CA SER A 297 -1.18 3.29 11.66
C SER A 297 0.34 3.43 11.66
N LEU A 298 1.02 2.71 12.54
CA LEU A 298 2.47 2.82 12.71
C LEU A 298 3.28 2.11 11.61
N PRO A 299 2.90 0.90 11.12
CA PRO A 299 3.60 0.26 10.02
C PRO A 299 3.64 1.13 8.75
N THR A 300 2.49 1.66 8.32
CA THR A 300 2.41 2.55 7.16
C THR A 300 3.14 3.87 7.39
N ALA A 301 2.97 4.47 8.57
CA ALA A 301 3.68 5.71 8.93
C ALA A 301 5.21 5.54 8.96
N SER A 302 5.70 4.37 9.38
CA SER A 302 7.14 4.07 9.36
C SER A 302 7.70 3.98 7.95
N SER A 303 6.96 3.39 7.01
CA SER A 303 7.35 3.36 5.59
C SER A 303 7.35 4.77 4.98
N ILE A 304 6.31 5.58 5.26
CA ILE A 304 6.27 6.99 4.84
C ILE A 304 7.46 7.76 5.42
N LEU A 305 7.81 7.54 6.70
CA LEU A 305 9.00 8.17 7.30
C LEU A 305 10.28 7.74 6.57
N SER A 306 10.40 6.47 6.17
CA SER A 306 11.52 6.00 5.34
C SER A 306 11.58 6.73 4.00
N ASP A 307 10.44 6.98 3.34
CA ASP A 307 10.38 7.75 2.11
C ASP A 307 10.78 9.22 2.32
N ILE A 308 10.33 9.82 3.43
CA ILE A 308 10.76 11.16 3.83
C ILE A 308 12.28 11.22 4.03
N MET A 309 12.86 10.23 4.70
CA MET A 309 14.30 10.17 4.98
C MET A 309 15.14 9.95 3.71
N ALA A 310 14.65 9.21 2.73
CA ALA A 310 15.32 9.02 1.44
C ALA A 310 15.56 10.35 0.69
N ARG A 311 14.76 11.38 0.97
CA ARG A 311 14.95 12.74 0.42
C ARG A 311 16.13 13.51 1.01
N LEU A 312 16.70 13.02 2.12
CA LEU A 312 17.87 13.66 2.75
C LEU A 312 19.20 13.21 2.12
N ASN A 313 19.20 12.12 1.41
CA ASN A 313 20.32 11.54 0.70
C ASN A 313 20.24 11.88 -0.80
#